data_3194ca5c9455b802f6fa6512a2fdaa14
#
_entry.id   3194ca5c9455b802f6fa6512a2fdaa14
#
_cell.length_a   1.000
_cell.length_b   1.000
_cell.length_c   1.000
_cell.angle_alpha   90.00
_cell.angle_beta   90.00
_cell.angle_gamma   90.00
#
_symmetry.space_group_name_H-M   'P 1'
#
loop_
_entity.id
_entity.type
_entity.pdbx_description
1 polymer ?
#
loop_
_entity_poly.entity_id
_entity_poly.type
_entity_poly.pdbx_seq_one_letter_code
_entity_poly.pdbx_strand_id
1 'polypeptide(L)'
;MPAFRDESGNKTWFCKFNYTNWKGEKLTKKKRGFSTKKEALKWEQEFLNQHSESIEMSFREFFELYKRDRKPRIRENTWRTKEAIVNQKILPYIGDLMLNEINNVTIIQWQNELMKIKDKNGKNYSPTYLRTIHAQLSSILNHACRYYNLKTNVARDVGSMGEKEADEMLFWTQDEYERFIEAIKDKPESFYAFELLYWCGLRMGELLALTKEKFDFERHTLKIDESLQRIDGENVITAPKTKKSIRTIVMPEFLTDEIKEYVDSFYKLKAKDLIFNFSKSYLHHEMDRGSKKSQVKRIRIHDLRHSHVSLLIELGFSATAIADRVGHESIDITYRYAHLFPSKQKEMALSLTQVRNNKANDWKDLLEEDDKDV
;
A
#
# COMPACT_ATOMS: atom_id res chain seq x y z
N MET A 1 -51.91 -2.66 6.55
CA MET A 1 -52.47 -2.80 5.22
C MET A 1 -53.29 -4.10 5.15
N PRO A 2 -54.21 -4.28 4.19
CA PRO A 2 -55.12 -5.40 4.26
C PRO A 2 -54.51 -6.68 3.65
N ALA A 3 -54.52 -7.77 4.43
CA ALA A 3 -54.42 -9.12 3.89
C ALA A 3 -55.79 -9.57 3.43
N PHE A 4 -55.86 -10.22 2.29
CA PHE A 4 -57.12 -10.61 1.61
C PHE A 4 -57.31 -12.12 1.69
N ARG A 5 -58.57 -12.55 1.68
CA ARG A 5 -58.91 -13.98 1.62
C ARG A 5 -58.90 -14.42 0.15
N ASP A 6 -58.28 -15.54 -0.13
CA ASP A 6 -58.32 -16.11 -1.48
C ASP A 6 -59.61 -16.87 -1.72
N GLU A 7 -60.48 -16.36 -2.58
CA GLU A 7 -61.78 -16.93 -2.88
C GLU A 7 -61.71 -18.10 -3.85
N SER A 8 -60.53 -18.36 -4.45
CA SER A 8 -60.30 -19.46 -5.40
C SER A 8 -59.88 -20.77 -4.67
N GLY A 9 -60.82 -21.46 -4.03
CA GLY A 9 -60.71 -22.89 -3.71
C GLY A 9 -60.16 -23.27 -2.34
N ASN A 10 -59.08 -22.71 -1.83
CA ASN A 10 -58.40 -23.23 -0.61
C ASN A 10 -58.56 -22.41 0.67
N LYS A 11 -59.45 -21.40 0.69
CA LYS A 11 -59.69 -20.52 1.86
C LYS A 11 -58.44 -19.98 2.56
N THR A 12 -57.31 -19.84 1.83
CA THR A 12 -56.06 -19.30 2.31
C THR A 12 -56.04 -17.77 2.26
N TRP A 13 -55.06 -17.16 2.96
CA TRP A 13 -54.90 -15.72 2.93
C TRP A 13 -53.76 -15.34 1.99
N PHE A 14 -53.80 -14.12 1.39
CA PHE A 14 -52.72 -13.53 0.62
C PHE A 14 -52.49 -12.09 1.03
N CYS A 15 -51.28 -11.58 0.84
CA CYS A 15 -50.96 -10.17 0.92
C CYS A 15 -50.56 -9.65 -0.45
N LYS A 16 -50.95 -8.40 -0.74
CA LYS A 16 -50.53 -7.63 -1.93
C LYS A 16 -50.24 -6.20 -1.47
N PHE A 17 -49.02 -5.74 -1.67
CA PHE A 17 -48.59 -4.41 -1.24
C PHE A 17 -47.58 -3.83 -2.20
N ASN A 18 -47.46 -2.50 -2.17
CA ASN A 18 -46.44 -1.79 -2.92
C ASN A 18 -45.24 -1.51 -2.01
N TYR A 19 -44.06 -1.63 -2.55
CA TYR A 19 -42.81 -1.23 -1.90
C TYR A 19 -41.92 -0.45 -2.88
N THR A 20 -41.05 0.38 -2.35
CA THR A 20 -40.07 1.11 -3.15
C THR A 20 -38.74 0.37 -3.11
N ASN A 21 -38.20 0.03 -4.27
CA ASN A 21 -36.90 -0.60 -4.34
C ASN A 21 -35.78 0.44 -4.12
N TRP A 22 -34.55 -0.04 -4.02
CA TRP A 22 -33.36 0.78 -3.82
C TRP A 22 -33.11 1.82 -4.96
N LYS A 23 -33.71 1.64 -6.16
CA LYS A 23 -33.69 2.61 -7.26
C LYS A 23 -34.74 3.71 -7.14
N GLY A 24 -35.59 3.64 -6.11
CA GLY A 24 -36.71 4.55 -5.96
C GLY A 24 -37.96 4.15 -6.80
N GLU A 25 -37.94 2.97 -7.44
CA GLU A 25 -39.06 2.48 -8.26
C GLU A 25 -40.11 1.83 -7.35
N LYS A 26 -41.40 2.15 -7.62
CA LYS A 26 -42.51 1.52 -6.91
C LYS A 26 -42.87 0.19 -7.55
N LEU A 27 -42.68 -0.88 -6.80
CA LEU A 27 -42.97 -2.26 -7.20
C LEU A 27 -44.12 -2.83 -6.39
N THR A 28 -44.85 -3.81 -6.95
CA THR A 28 -45.92 -4.53 -6.26
C THR A 28 -45.52 -5.97 -6.00
N LYS A 29 -45.64 -6.42 -4.74
CA LYS A 29 -45.46 -7.83 -4.35
C LYS A 29 -46.76 -8.46 -3.95
N LYS A 30 -47.00 -9.70 -4.41
CA LYS A 30 -48.14 -10.52 -4.04
C LYS A 30 -47.65 -11.91 -3.60
N LYS A 31 -48.09 -12.39 -2.44
CA LYS A 31 -47.83 -13.77 -1.97
C LYS A 31 -49.11 -14.39 -1.43
N ARG A 32 -49.36 -15.63 -1.82
CA ARG A 32 -50.55 -16.42 -1.46
C ARG A 32 -50.18 -17.60 -0.60
N GLY A 33 -51.20 -18.30 0.01
CA GLY A 33 -51.01 -19.59 0.65
C GLY A 33 -50.78 -19.50 2.17
N PHE A 34 -51.11 -18.38 2.82
CA PHE A 34 -51.04 -18.29 4.28
C PHE A 34 -52.26 -18.90 4.94
N SER A 35 -52.01 -19.62 6.04
CA SER A 35 -53.11 -20.28 6.80
C SER A 35 -53.95 -19.25 7.54
N THR A 36 -53.38 -18.13 7.98
CA THR A 36 -54.06 -17.09 8.76
C THR A 36 -53.74 -15.67 8.23
N LYS A 37 -54.68 -14.75 8.51
CA LYS A 37 -54.45 -13.31 8.25
C LYS A 37 -53.23 -12.77 8.95
N LYS A 38 -52.97 -13.26 10.20
CA LYS A 38 -51.83 -12.82 11.00
C LYS A 38 -50.50 -13.24 10.40
N GLU A 39 -50.41 -14.44 9.83
CA GLU A 39 -49.23 -14.89 9.09
C GLU A 39 -48.97 -14.06 7.83
N ALA A 40 -49.99 -13.77 7.06
CA ALA A 40 -49.87 -12.93 5.86
C ALA A 40 -49.36 -11.51 6.19
N LEU A 41 -49.90 -10.88 7.24
CA LEU A 41 -49.47 -9.56 7.72
C LEU A 41 -48.04 -9.59 8.34
N LYS A 42 -47.72 -10.64 9.10
CA LYS A 42 -46.40 -10.83 9.64
C LYS A 42 -45.35 -10.96 8.54
N TRP A 43 -45.64 -11.76 7.51
CA TRP A 43 -44.77 -11.91 6.35
C TRP A 43 -44.62 -10.61 5.56
N GLU A 44 -45.71 -9.85 5.36
CA GLU A 44 -45.66 -8.53 4.74
C GLU A 44 -44.72 -7.58 5.49
N GLN A 45 -44.83 -7.54 6.81
CA GLN A 45 -44.01 -6.69 7.68
C GLN A 45 -42.53 -7.11 7.66
N GLU A 46 -42.28 -8.42 7.71
CA GLU A 46 -40.92 -8.98 7.58
C GLU A 46 -40.34 -8.68 6.19
N PHE A 47 -41.14 -8.84 5.14
CA PHE A 47 -40.70 -8.49 3.77
C PHE A 47 -40.39 -7.00 3.64
N LEU A 48 -41.26 -6.11 4.11
CA LEU A 48 -41.04 -4.67 4.09
C LEU A 48 -39.81 -4.28 4.91
N ASN A 49 -39.61 -4.87 6.07
CA ASN A 49 -38.41 -4.64 6.89
C ASN A 49 -37.11 -5.14 6.23
N GLN A 50 -37.21 -6.19 5.43
CA GLN A 50 -36.07 -6.76 4.72
C GLN A 50 -35.79 -6.08 3.37
N HIS A 51 -36.83 -5.61 2.66
CA HIS A 51 -36.76 -5.27 1.24
C HIS A 51 -37.05 -3.80 0.94
N SER A 52 -37.66 -3.03 1.85
CA SER A 52 -37.97 -1.61 1.59
C SER A 52 -36.73 -0.72 1.49
N GLU A 53 -35.55 -1.25 1.90
CA GLU A 53 -34.28 -0.55 1.87
C GLU A 53 -33.11 -1.44 1.43
N SER A 54 -33.33 -2.74 1.13
CA SER A 54 -32.26 -3.66 0.80
C SER A 54 -32.00 -3.75 -0.70
N ILE A 55 -30.73 -3.85 -1.05
CA ILE A 55 -30.27 -4.01 -2.42
C ILE A 55 -30.63 -5.43 -2.90
N GLU A 56 -31.63 -5.56 -3.74
CA GLU A 56 -31.97 -6.82 -4.44
C GLU A 56 -31.12 -6.96 -5.69
N MET A 57 -29.85 -7.28 -5.54
CA MET A 57 -28.95 -7.63 -6.64
C MET A 57 -27.86 -8.56 -6.15
N SER A 58 -27.28 -9.31 -7.08
CA SER A 58 -26.13 -10.15 -6.81
C SER A 58 -24.88 -9.32 -6.48
N PHE A 59 -23.92 -9.92 -5.77
CA PHE A 59 -22.64 -9.25 -5.51
C PHE A 59 -21.91 -8.91 -6.82
N ARG A 60 -22.05 -9.73 -7.87
CA ARG A 60 -21.48 -9.49 -9.21
C ARG A 60 -22.06 -8.23 -9.84
N GLU A 61 -23.38 -8.06 -9.86
CA GLU A 61 -24.03 -6.87 -10.37
C GLU A 61 -23.65 -5.63 -9.56
N PHE A 62 -23.57 -5.77 -8.25
CA PHE A 62 -23.13 -4.67 -7.41
C PHE A 62 -21.66 -4.30 -7.67
N PHE A 63 -20.80 -5.26 -7.96
CA PHE A 63 -19.40 -4.96 -8.30
C PHE A 63 -19.30 -4.10 -9.57
N GLU A 64 -20.17 -4.28 -10.56
CA GLU A 64 -20.22 -3.40 -11.75
C GLU A 64 -20.65 -1.96 -11.37
N LEU A 65 -21.60 -1.79 -10.44
CA LEU A 65 -21.93 -0.47 -9.90
C LEU A 65 -20.75 0.15 -9.15
N TYR A 66 -20.11 -0.62 -8.28
CA TYR A 66 -18.91 -0.20 -7.56
C TYR A 66 -17.78 0.21 -8.52
N LYS A 67 -17.59 -0.52 -9.61
CA LYS A 67 -16.64 -0.21 -10.69
C LYS A 67 -16.94 1.15 -11.31
N ARG A 68 -18.18 1.38 -11.72
CA ARG A 68 -18.64 2.66 -12.28
C ARG A 68 -18.36 3.83 -11.33
N ASP A 69 -18.63 3.65 -10.02
CA ASP A 69 -18.52 4.72 -9.03
C ASP A 69 -17.09 5.00 -8.60
N ARG A 70 -16.23 3.97 -8.58
CA ARG A 70 -14.89 4.04 -7.96
C ARG A 70 -13.74 4.10 -8.96
N LYS A 71 -13.85 3.44 -10.12
CA LYS A 71 -12.79 3.42 -11.14
C LYS A 71 -12.30 4.81 -11.53
N PRO A 72 -13.17 5.81 -11.78
CA PRO A 72 -12.74 7.16 -12.17
C PRO A 72 -11.97 7.90 -11.05
N ARG A 73 -12.05 7.44 -9.81
CA ARG A 73 -11.45 8.06 -8.62
C ARG A 73 -10.20 7.36 -8.11
N ILE A 74 -9.80 6.29 -8.77
CA ILE A 74 -8.67 5.43 -8.35
C ILE A 74 -7.68 5.36 -9.50
N ARG A 75 -6.38 5.40 -9.19
CA ARG A 75 -5.33 5.23 -10.21
C ARG A 75 -5.50 3.89 -10.94
N GLU A 76 -5.29 3.88 -12.24
CA GLU A 76 -5.51 2.72 -13.11
C GLU A 76 -4.82 1.45 -12.58
N ASN A 77 -3.55 1.54 -12.20
CA ASN A 77 -2.81 0.38 -11.68
C ASN A 77 -3.40 -0.18 -10.36
N THR A 78 -3.90 0.69 -9.49
CA THR A 78 -4.58 0.28 -8.24
C THR A 78 -5.91 -0.39 -8.55
N TRP A 79 -6.64 0.17 -9.54
CA TRP A 79 -7.91 -0.42 -9.98
C TRP A 79 -7.70 -1.82 -10.56
N ARG A 80 -6.72 -2.01 -11.46
CA ARG A 80 -6.40 -3.31 -12.06
C ARG A 80 -6.08 -4.38 -11.03
N THR A 81 -5.27 -4.04 -10.04
CA THR A 81 -4.96 -4.97 -8.94
C THR A 81 -6.23 -5.34 -8.17
N LYS A 82 -7.08 -4.36 -7.85
CA LYS A 82 -8.37 -4.60 -7.20
C LYS A 82 -9.26 -5.51 -8.05
N GLU A 83 -9.45 -5.18 -9.32
CA GLU A 83 -10.30 -5.90 -10.26
C GLU A 83 -9.82 -7.35 -10.46
N ALA A 84 -8.51 -7.56 -10.59
CA ALA A 84 -7.93 -8.89 -10.68
C ALA A 84 -8.20 -9.74 -9.42
N ILE A 85 -8.04 -9.15 -8.23
CA ILE A 85 -8.33 -9.82 -6.96
C ILE A 85 -9.81 -10.17 -6.88
N VAL A 86 -10.71 -9.23 -7.18
CA VAL A 86 -12.16 -9.46 -7.10
C VAL A 86 -12.57 -10.56 -8.06
N ASN A 87 -12.15 -10.49 -9.32
CA ASN A 87 -12.50 -11.46 -10.35
C ASN A 87 -12.00 -12.88 -10.04
N GLN A 88 -10.80 -12.99 -9.48
CA GLN A 88 -10.15 -14.31 -9.26
C GLN A 88 -10.41 -14.90 -7.87
N LYS A 89 -10.67 -14.07 -6.85
CA LYS A 89 -10.67 -14.51 -5.45
C LYS A 89 -11.98 -14.25 -4.71
N ILE A 90 -12.87 -13.44 -5.26
CA ILE A 90 -14.13 -13.07 -4.60
C ILE A 90 -15.33 -13.53 -5.44
N LEU A 91 -15.44 -13.09 -6.69
CA LEU A 91 -16.58 -13.41 -7.55
C LEU A 91 -16.83 -14.91 -7.75
N PRO A 92 -15.81 -15.80 -7.85
CA PRO A 92 -16.05 -17.24 -7.99
C PRO A 92 -16.78 -17.88 -6.82
N TYR A 93 -16.76 -17.25 -5.63
CA TYR A 93 -17.32 -17.81 -4.40
C TYR A 93 -18.63 -17.16 -3.99
N ILE A 94 -18.74 -15.85 -4.10
CA ILE A 94 -19.88 -15.08 -3.60
C ILE A 94 -20.53 -14.21 -4.69
N GLY A 95 -20.05 -14.25 -5.92
CA GLY A 95 -20.50 -13.38 -6.99
C GLY A 95 -21.99 -13.49 -7.29
N ASP A 96 -22.54 -14.69 -7.25
CA ASP A 96 -23.92 -14.97 -7.63
C ASP A 96 -24.91 -14.92 -6.44
N LEU A 97 -24.37 -14.71 -5.22
CA LEU A 97 -25.19 -14.53 -4.03
C LEU A 97 -25.78 -13.12 -4.01
N MET A 98 -27.03 -13.00 -3.55
CA MET A 98 -27.66 -11.71 -3.29
C MET A 98 -26.95 -11.00 -2.14
N LEU A 99 -26.72 -9.68 -2.26
CA LEU A 99 -26.00 -8.89 -1.24
C LEU A 99 -26.61 -9.01 0.16
N ASN A 100 -27.92 -9.09 0.26
CA ASN A 100 -28.64 -9.25 1.54
C ASN A 100 -28.58 -10.66 2.10
N GLU A 101 -28.16 -11.67 1.33
CA GLU A 101 -28.00 -13.07 1.75
C GLU A 101 -26.58 -13.36 2.23
N ILE A 102 -25.61 -12.53 1.87
CA ILE A 102 -24.23 -12.68 2.33
C ILE A 102 -24.18 -12.40 3.84
N ASN A 103 -23.83 -13.41 4.60
CA ASN A 103 -23.79 -13.37 6.06
C ASN A 103 -22.40 -13.79 6.60
N ASN A 104 -22.20 -13.75 7.92
CA ASN A 104 -20.93 -14.06 8.55
C ASN A 104 -20.45 -15.49 8.22
N VAL A 105 -21.36 -16.46 8.14
CA VAL A 105 -21.01 -17.87 7.82
C VAL A 105 -20.47 -17.96 6.39
N THR A 106 -21.11 -17.28 5.44
CA THR A 106 -20.64 -17.18 4.06
C THR A 106 -19.21 -16.64 3.97
N ILE A 107 -18.91 -15.58 4.73
CA ILE A 107 -17.57 -14.99 4.75
C ILE A 107 -16.54 -15.94 5.37
N ILE A 108 -16.87 -16.60 6.49
CA ILE A 108 -15.98 -17.59 7.13
C ILE A 108 -15.69 -18.76 6.18
N GLN A 109 -16.70 -19.29 5.50
CA GLN A 109 -16.52 -20.36 4.53
C GLN A 109 -15.59 -19.93 3.39
N TRP A 110 -15.83 -18.76 2.80
CA TRP A 110 -14.97 -18.18 1.76
C TRP A 110 -13.52 -17.99 2.23
N GLN A 111 -13.31 -17.49 3.45
CA GLN A 111 -11.96 -17.34 4.03
C GLN A 111 -11.28 -18.70 4.18
N ASN A 112 -11.99 -19.70 4.71
CA ASN A 112 -11.46 -21.06 4.88
C ASN A 112 -11.05 -21.71 3.55
N GLU A 113 -11.85 -21.50 2.49
CA GLU A 113 -11.50 -22.00 1.16
C GLU A 113 -10.23 -21.29 0.61
N LEU A 114 -10.13 -19.97 0.74
CA LEU A 114 -8.95 -19.24 0.28
C LEU A 114 -7.67 -19.66 1.01
N MET A 115 -7.73 -19.93 2.31
CA MET A 115 -6.58 -20.36 3.10
C MET A 115 -6.06 -21.75 2.71
N LYS A 116 -6.89 -22.61 2.09
CA LYS A 116 -6.48 -23.94 1.58
C LYS A 116 -5.79 -23.85 0.21
N ILE A 117 -5.96 -22.76 -0.54
CA ILE A 117 -5.42 -22.63 -1.89
C ILE A 117 -3.90 -22.52 -1.84
N LYS A 118 -3.25 -23.31 -2.67
CA LYS A 118 -1.80 -23.27 -2.90
C LYS A 118 -1.48 -22.51 -4.18
N ASP A 119 -0.36 -21.82 -4.15
CA ASP A 119 0.21 -21.15 -5.33
C ASP A 119 0.84 -22.16 -6.31
N LYS A 120 1.43 -21.63 -7.40
CA LYS A 120 2.12 -22.45 -8.42
C LYS A 120 3.28 -23.27 -7.86
N ASN A 121 3.82 -22.91 -6.72
CA ASN A 121 4.95 -23.56 -6.05
C ASN A 121 4.48 -24.47 -4.90
N GLY A 122 3.19 -24.72 -4.77
CA GLY A 122 2.61 -25.53 -3.71
C GLY A 122 2.56 -24.86 -2.33
N LYS A 123 2.83 -23.53 -2.24
CA LYS A 123 2.77 -22.76 -0.99
C LYS A 123 1.41 -22.13 -0.81
N ASN A 124 0.95 -22.04 0.43
CA ASN A 124 -0.26 -21.28 0.78
C ASN A 124 -0.06 -19.79 0.49
N TYR A 125 -1.15 -19.05 0.29
CA TYR A 125 -1.08 -17.60 0.19
C TYR A 125 -0.49 -16.99 1.46
N SER A 126 0.36 -15.96 1.29
CA SER A 126 0.92 -15.25 2.44
C SER A 126 -0.17 -14.56 3.26
N PRO A 127 0.00 -14.44 4.59
CA PRO A 127 -0.94 -13.73 5.46
C PRO A 127 -1.25 -12.31 4.96
N THR A 128 -0.26 -11.58 4.49
CA THR A 128 -0.41 -10.24 3.91
C THR A 128 -1.28 -10.23 2.65
N TYR A 129 -1.14 -11.25 1.77
CA TYR A 129 -1.97 -11.35 0.58
C TYR A 129 -3.42 -11.71 0.92
N LEU A 130 -3.65 -12.64 1.85
CA LEU A 130 -4.99 -12.98 2.35
C LEU A 130 -5.69 -11.74 2.94
N ARG A 131 -4.98 -10.95 3.75
CA ARG A 131 -5.48 -9.67 4.28
C ARG A 131 -5.82 -8.68 3.17
N THR A 132 -5.01 -8.62 2.13
CA THR A 132 -5.29 -7.76 0.97
C THR A 132 -6.56 -8.18 0.26
N ILE A 133 -6.77 -9.49 0.04
CA ILE A 133 -8.00 -10.01 -0.57
C ILE A 133 -9.22 -9.64 0.29
N HIS A 134 -9.15 -9.90 1.59
CA HIS A 134 -10.23 -9.57 2.52
C HIS A 134 -10.56 -8.06 2.53
N ALA A 135 -9.54 -7.21 2.53
CA ALA A 135 -9.70 -5.76 2.49
C ALA A 135 -10.42 -5.27 1.22
N GLN A 136 -10.26 -5.97 0.06
CA GLN A 136 -11.00 -5.63 -1.15
C GLN A 136 -12.50 -5.90 -0.96
N LEU A 137 -12.87 -7.07 -0.44
CA LEU A 137 -14.28 -7.39 -0.14
C LEU A 137 -14.88 -6.40 0.85
N SER A 138 -14.20 -6.17 1.98
CA SER A 138 -14.66 -5.23 3.01
C SER A 138 -14.83 -3.80 2.45
N SER A 139 -13.93 -3.37 1.55
CA SER A 139 -14.04 -2.06 0.87
C SER A 139 -15.27 -1.95 -0.03
N ILE A 140 -15.65 -3.04 -0.73
CA ILE A 140 -16.84 -3.08 -1.59
C ILE A 140 -18.10 -3.06 -0.74
N LEU A 141 -18.18 -3.89 0.32
CA LEU A 141 -19.31 -3.92 1.23
C LEU A 141 -19.46 -2.60 2.02
N ASN A 142 -18.37 -1.94 2.42
CA ASN A 142 -18.43 -0.59 3.00
C ASN A 142 -19.03 0.43 2.04
N HIS A 143 -18.73 0.33 0.75
CA HIS A 143 -19.35 1.20 -0.27
C HIS A 143 -20.85 0.93 -0.38
N ALA A 144 -21.25 -0.34 -0.34
CA ALA A 144 -22.65 -0.74 -0.30
C ALA A 144 -23.39 -0.19 0.92
N CYS A 145 -22.80 -0.29 2.10
CA CYS A 145 -23.36 0.29 3.33
C CYS A 145 -23.50 1.81 3.26
N ARG A 146 -22.48 2.50 2.71
CA ARG A 146 -22.44 3.96 2.71
C ARG A 146 -23.38 4.61 1.69
N TYR A 147 -23.57 3.99 0.52
CA TYR A 147 -24.22 4.62 -0.62
C TYR A 147 -25.44 3.86 -1.15
N TYR A 148 -25.63 2.61 -0.74
CA TYR A 148 -26.65 1.72 -1.29
C TYR A 148 -27.47 1.00 -0.22
N ASN A 149 -27.49 1.51 1.00
CA ASN A 149 -28.34 1.05 2.11
C ASN A 149 -28.14 -0.43 2.50
N LEU A 150 -26.96 -1.03 2.26
CA LEU A 150 -26.65 -2.31 2.87
C LEU A 150 -26.50 -2.09 4.39
N LYS A 151 -27.20 -2.88 5.22
CA LYS A 151 -27.30 -2.64 6.66
C LYS A 151 -25.94 -2.75 7.38
N THR A 152 -25.17 -3.79 7.09
CA THR A 152 -23.89 -4.07 7.75
C THR A 152 -22.85 -4.58 6.78
N ASN A 153 -21.59 -4.34 7.11
CA ASN A 153 -20.46 -4.94 6.43
C ASN A 153 -20.03 -6.21 7.14
N VAL A 154 -20.62 -7.34 6.76
CA VAL A 154 -20.34 -8.65 7.36
C VAL A 154 -18.86 -9.08 7.24
N ALA A 155 -18.14 -8.63 6.22
CA ALA A 155 -16.70 -8.91 6.13
C ALA A 155 -15.91 -8.20 7.24
N ARG A 156 -16.32 -7.00 7.66
CA ARG A 156 -15.72 -6.30 8.79
C ARG A 156 -16.04 -7.00 10.11
N ASP A 157 -17.28 -7.48 10.25
CA ASP A 157 -17.74 -8.11 11.49
C ASP A 157 -17.04 -9.46 11.73
N VAL A 158 -16.81 -10.25 10.68
CA VAL A 158 -16.02 -11.50 10.75
C VAL A 158 -14.54 -11.23 11.03
N GLY A 159 -14.00 -10.12 10.56
CA GLY A 159 -12.58 -9.79 10.70
C GLY A 159 -11.71 -10.34 9.57
N SER A 160 -10.45 -9.91 9.55
CA SER A 160 -9.49 -10.23 8.49
C SER A 160 -8.92 -11.63 8.64
N MET A 161 -8.55 -12.25 7.52
CA MET A 161 -7.75 -13.48 7.52
C MET A 161 -6.25 -13.15 7.62
N GLY A 162 -5.48 -14.10 8.17
CA GLY A 162 -4.02 -14.03 8.27
C GLY A 162 -3.54 -13.19 9.44
N GLU A 163 -2.40 -13.56 9.96
CA GLU A 163 -1.76 -12.89 11.09
C GLU A 163 -1.22 -11.51 10.74
N LYS A 164 -1.03 -10.67 11.75
CA LYS A 164 -0.53 -9.30 11.57
C LYS A 164 0.98 -9.20 11.38
N GLU A 165 1.71 -10.28 11.55
CA GLU A 165 3.16 -10.25 11.48
C GLU A 165 3.61 -9.81 10.09
N ALA A 166 4.26 -8.67 10.05
CA ALA A 166 5.02 -8.26 8.89
C ALA A 166 6.39 -8.94 8.98
N ASP A 167 6.86 -9.54 7.90
CA ASP A 167 8.23 -10.01 7.79
C ASP A 167 9.18 -8.87 8.20
N GLU A 168 10.26 -9.22 8.88
CA GLU A 168 11.34 -8.27 9.20
C GLU A 168 11.81 -7.58 7.91
N MET A 169 12.05 -6.27 8.01
CA MET A 169 12.60 -5.50 6.90
C MET A 169 14.05 -5.91 6.68
N LEU A 170 14.31 -6.59 5.57
CA LEU A 170 15.66 -6.92 5.17
C LEU A 170 16.37 -5.65 4.66
N PHE A 171 17.64 -5.53 5.00
CA PHE A 171 18.54 -4.51 4.46
C PHE A 171 19.96 -5.05 4.43
N TRP A 172 20.83 -4.44 3.65
CA TRP A 172 22.26 -4.69 3.64
C TRP A 172 22.98 -3.66 4.50
N THR A 173 24.01 -4.14 5.21
CA THR A 173 25.06 -3.27 5.76
C THR A 173 25.89 -2.68 4.63
N GLN A 174 26.73 -1.69 4.93
CA GLN A 174 27.64 -1.13 3.94
C GLN A 174 28.58 -2.20 3.36
N ASP A 175 29.17 -3.05 4.20
CA ASP A 175 30.05 -4.15 3.75
C ASP A 175 29.34 -5.16 2.84
N GLU A 176 28.08 -5.48 3.12
CA GLU A 176 27.28 -6.37 2.27
C GLU A 176 27.00 -5.72 0.90
N TYR A 177 26.72 -4.42 0.89
CA TYR A 177 26.51 -3.66 -0.34
C TYR A 177 27.80 -3.57 -1.16
N GLU A 178 28.93 -3.24 -0.55
CA GLU A 178 30.24 -3.14 -1.23
C GLU A 178 30.63 -4.47 -1.89
N ARG A 179 30.44 -5.58 -1.21
CA ARG A 179 30.68 -6.91 -1.81
C ARG A 179 29.76 -7.18 -2.99
N PHE A 180 28.49 -6.78 -2.88
CA PHE A 180 27.54 -6.96 -3.95
C PHE A 180 27.88 -6.11 -5.18
N ILE A 181 28.15 -4.81 -5.00
CA ILE A 181 28.40 -3.89 -6.10
C ILE A 181 29.67 -4.25 -6.87
N GLU A 182 30.72 -4.67 -6.15
CA GLU A 182 31.95 -5.19 -6.74
C GLU A 182 31.69 -6.42 -7.64
N ALA A 183 30.81 -7.30 -7.19
CA ALA A 183 30.48 -8.50 -7.95
C ALA A 183 29.74 -8.25 -9.27
N ILE A 184 29.13 -7.08 -9.46
CA ILE A 184 28.34 -6.73 -10.67
C ILE A 184 28.98 -5.65 -11.55
N LYS A 185 30.20 -5.22 -11.26
CA LYS A 185 30.93 -4.20 -12.03
C LYS A 185 31.11 -4.55 -13.52
N ASP A 186 31.03 -5.83 -13.86
CA ASP A 186 31.13 -6.32 -15.23
C ASP A 186 29.99 -5.85 -16.14
N LYS A 187 28.93 -5.28 -15.59
CA LYS A 187 27.79 -4.71 -16.32
C LYS A 187 27.52 -3.26 -15.89
N PRO A 188 28.03 -2.27 -16.61
CA PRO A 188 27.91 -0.86 -16.24
C PRO A 188 26.44 -0.41 -15.99
N GLU A 189 25.51 -0.85 -16.83
CA GLU A 189 24.09 -0.53 -16.66
C GLU A 189 23.54 -0.96 -15.27
N SER A 190 23.90 -2.17 -14.84
CA SER A 190 23.50 -2.70 -13.53
C SER A 190 24.23 -1.96 -12.42
N PHE A 191 25.54 -1.78 -12.56
CA PHE A 191 26.38 -1.12 -11.58
C PHE A 191 25.82 0.26 -11.23
N TYR A 192 25.68 1.17 -12.21
CA TYR A 192 25.18 2.51 -11.96
C TYR A 192 23.71 2.56 -11.49
N ALA A 193 22.88 1.61 -11.94
CA ALA A 193 21.51 1.50 -11.44
C ALA A 193 21.45 1.16 -9.95
N PHE A 194 22.29 0.22 -9.49
CA PHE A 194 22.36 -0.16 -8.08
C PHE A 194 23.04 0.92 -7.22
N GLU A 195 24.05 1.62 -7.73
CA GLU A 195 24.66 2.79 -7.10
C GLU A 195 23.63 3.88 -6.79
N LEU A 196 22.81 4.26 -7.78
CA LEU A 196 21.74 5.23 -7.56
C LEU A 196 20.65 4.74 -6.60
N LEU A 197 20.27 3.46 -6.67
CA LEU A 197 19.29 2.88 -5.74
C LEU A 197 19.76 2.90 -4.30
N TYR A 198 21.04 2.61 -4.07
CA TYR A 198 21.61 2.55 -2.73
C TYR A 198 21.94 3.94 -2.18
N TRP A 199 22.77 4.72 -2.87
CA TRP A 199 23.26 6.01 -2.37
C TRP A 199 22.24 7.15 -2.40
N CYS A 200 21.24 7.06 -3.29
CA CYS A 200 20.16 8.04 -3.37
C CYS A 200 18.83 7.54 -2.77
N GLY A 201 18.74 6.28 -2.38
CA GLY A 201 17.52 5.69 -1.82
C GLY A 201 16.31 5.75 -2.75
N LEU A 202 16.53 5.64 -4.07
CA LEU A 202 15.48 5.73 -5.09
C LEU A 202 14.53 4.54 -5.03
N ARG A 203 13.27 4.78 -5.42
CA ARG A 203 12.38 3.67 -5.78
C ARG A 203 12.72 3.18 -7.18
N MET A 204 12.57 1.88 -7.44
CA MET A 204 12.87 1.29 -8.76
C MET A 204 12.16 2.00 -9.93
N GLY A 205 10.90 2.44 -9.72
CA GLY A 205 10.18 3.20 -10.74
C GLY A 205 10.72 4.62 -10.96
N GLU A 206 11.27 5.25 -9.93
CA GLU A 206 11.95 6.55 -10.00
C GLU A 206 13.24 6.42 -10.80
N LEU A 207 14.08 5.42 -10.50
CA LEU A 207 15.29 5.10 -11.25
C LEU A 207 15.02 4.92 -12.75
N LEU A 208 14.01 4.10 -13.11
CA LEU A 208 13.69 3.79 -14.50
C LEU A 208 13.08 4.98 -15.27
N ALA A 209 12.70 6.06 -14.59
CA ALA A 209 12.19 7.29 -15.19
C ALA A 209 13.29 8.37 -15.34
N LEU A 210 14.53 8.07 -14.94
CA LEU A 210 15.60 9.05 -14.99
C LEU A 210 16.03 9.37 -16.43
N THR A 211 16.14 10.67 -16.72
CA THR A 211 16.67 11.24 -17.95
C THR A 211 17.85 12.13 -17.63
N LYS A 212 18.67 12.48 -18.66
CA LYS A 212 19.83 13.35 -18.48
C LYS A 212 19.46 14.71 -17.86
N GLU A 213 18.31 15.28 -18.22
CA GLU A 213 17.84 16.58 -17.72
C GLU A 213 17.48 16.60 -16.23
N LYS A 214 17.35 15.44 -15.57
CA LYS A 214 17.08 15.34 -14.13
C LYS A 214 18.32 15.57 -13.27
N PHE A 215 19.51 15.50 -13.86
CA PHE A 215 20.79 15.70 -13.18
C PHE A 215 21.31 17.11 -13.40
N ASP A 216 21.69 17.77 -12.33
CA ASP A 216 22.53 18.97 -12.33
C ASP A 216 23.90 18.55 -11.77
N PHE A 217 24.83 18.28 -12.68
CA PHE A 217 26.17 17.78 -12.32
C PHE A 217 27.06 18.86 -11.70
N GLU A 218 26.76 20.14 -11.92
CA GLU A 218 27.51 21.26 -11.31
C GLU A 218 27.10 21.47 -9.84
N ARG A 219 25.80 21.29 -9.54
CA ARG A 219 25.25 21.42 -8.19
C ARG A 219 25.15 20.09 -7.45
N HIS A 220 25.59 19.00 -8.05
CA HIS A 220 25.48 17.65 -7.51
C HIS A 220 24.04 17.27 -7.12
N THR A 221 23.04 17.69 -7.91
CA THR A 221 21.65 17.43 -7.57
C THR A 221 20.92 16.54 -8.56
N LEU A 222 19.99 15.75 -8.04
CA LEU A 222 19.11 14.87 -8.79
C LEU A 222 17.66 15.21 -8.49
N LYS A 223 16.90 15.58 -9.53
CA LYS A 223 15.46 15.84 -9.44
C LYS A 223 14.66 14.57 -9.64
N ILE A 224 13.77 14.25 -8.71
CA ILE A 224 12.90 13.08 -8.72
C ILE A 224 11.45 13.56 -8.77
N ASP A 225 10.84 13.57 -9.94
CA ASP A 225 9.48 14.06 -10.18
C ASP A 225 8.63 13.12 -11.06
N GLU A 226 9.20 11.97 -11.44
CA GLU A 226 8.55 10.99 -12.30
C GLU A 226 8.79 9.56 -11.81
N SER A 227 7.95 8.64 -12.24
CA SER A 227 8.08 7.21 -11.97
C SER A 227 7.57 6.40 -13.14
N LEU A 228 8.37 5.46 -13.64
CA LEU A 228 8.01 4.56 -14.71
C LEU A 228 7.27 3.34 -14.17
N GLN A 229 6.12 3.06 -14.77
CA GLN A 229 5.31 1.87 -14.51
C GLN A 229 5.08 1.12 -15.82
N ARG A 230 5.01 -0.20 -15.76
CA ARG A 230 4.62 -1.00 -16.91
C ARG A 230 3.13 -1.32 -16.81
N ILE A 231 2.34 -0.85 -17.78
CA ILE A 231 0.90 -1.03 -17.85
C ILE A 231 0.60 -1.62 -19.23
N ASP A 232 -0.06 -2.78 -19.29
CA ASP A 232 -0.39 -3.53 -20.52
C ASP A 232 0.81 -3.84 -21.43
N GLY A 233 1.97 -4.03 -20.81
CA GLY A 233 3.20 -4.28 -21.56
C GLY A 233 3.92 -3.01 -22.03
N GLU A 234 3.33 -1.84 -21.87
CA GLU A 234 3.91 -0.55 -22.24
C GLU A 234 4.51 0.19 -21.03
N ASN A 235 5.57 0.94 -21.28
CA ASN A 235 6.19 1.80 -20.28
C ASN A 235 5.42 3.12 -20.20
N VAL A 236 4.83 3.39 -19.04
CA VAL A 236 4.07 4.62 -18.78
C VAL A 236 4.77 5.43 -17.70
N ILE A 237 5.21 6.63 -18.03
CA ILE A 237 5.74 7.60 -17.07
C ILE A 237 4.59 8.32 -16.40
N THR A 238 4.58 8.32 -15.09
CA THR A 238 3.52 8.93 -14.26
C THR A 238 4.14 9.86 -13.22
N ALA A 239 3.39 10.89 -12.84
CA ALA A 239 3.74 11.68 -11.67
C ALA A 239 3.75 10.81 -10.40
N PRO A 240 4.60 11.12 -9.40
CA PRO A 240 4.64 10.42 -8.13
C PRO A 240 3.27 10.40 -7.43
N LYS A 241 3.10 9.46 -6.48
CA LYS A 241 1.82 9.30 -5.77
C LYS A 241 1.43 10.51 -4.92
N THR A 242 2.41 11.18 -4.35
CA THR A 242 2.22 12.31 -3.42
C THR A 242 3.13 13.47 -3.78
N LYS A 243 2.77 14.68 -3.36
CA LYS A 243 3.59 15.89 -3.56
C LYS A 243 4.97 15.75 -2.89
N LYS A 244 5.06 15.11 -1.73
CA LYS A 244 6.32 14.85 -1.00
C LYS A 244 7.26 13.89 -1.73
N SER A 245 6.74 13.08 -2.65
CA SER A 245 7.59 12.22 -3.48
C SER A 245 8.34 13.01 -4.57
N ILE A 246 7.87 14.22 -4.91
CA ILE A 246 8.61 15.14 -5.78
C ILE A 246 9.65 15.82 -4.89
N ARG A 247 10.92 15.60 -5.20
CA ARG A 247 12.03 16.10 -4.41
C ARG A 247 13.28 16.28 -5.27
N THR A 248 14.18 17.13 -4.80
CA THR A 248 15.55 17.22 -5.31
C THR A 248 16.48 16.78 -4.19
N ILE A 249 17.37 15.85 -4.48
CA ILE A 249 18.36 15.37 -3.53
C ILE A 249 19.75 15.81 -3.95
N VAL A 250 20.61 16.09 -2.99
CA VAL A 250 22.04 16.30 -3.21
C VAL A 250 22.70 14.92 -3.24
N MET A 251 23.38 14.61 -4.33
CA MET A 251 24.16 13.38 -4.49
C MET A 251 25.56 13.54 -3.86
N PRO A 252 26.15 12.44 -3.38
CA PRO A 252 27.58 12.45 -3.07
C PRO A 252 28.41 12.82 -4.31
N GLU A 253 29.52 13.54 -4.13
CA GLU A 253 30.37 14.03 -5.21
C GLU A 253 30.90 12.88 -6.08
N PHE A 254 31.45 11.82 -5.45
CA PHE A 254 31.92 10.63 -6.16
C PHE A 254 30.87 10.02 -7.08
N LEU A 255 29.62 9.92 -6.59
CA LEU A 255 28.52 9.35 -7.37
C LEU A 255 28.12 10.27 -8.53
N THR A 256 28.20 11.58 -8.32
CA THR A 256 27.91 12.56 -9.39
C THR A 256 28.90 12.42 -10.53
N ASP A 257 30.19 12.29 -10.22
CA ASP A 257 31.25 12.13 -11.20
C ASP A 257 31.12 10.82 -11.98
N GLU A 258 30.90 9.72 -11.26
CA GLU A 258 30.69 8.40 -11.87
C GLU A 258 29.45 8.36 -12.79
N ILE A 259 28.35 8.96 -12.35
CA ILE A 259 27.11 9.02 -13.18
C ILE A 259 27.31 9.94 -14.38
N LYS A 260 28.07 11.04 -14.23
CA LYS A 260 28.40 11.93 -15.33
C LYS A 260 29.19 11.19 -16.41
N GLU A 261 30.27 10.49 -16.02
CA GLU A 261 31.06 9.68 -16.94
C GLU A 261 30.19 8.61 -17.64
N TYR A 262 29.32 7.94 -16.91
CA TYR A 262 28.40 6.97 -17.49
C TYR A 262 27.44 7.60 -18.50
N VAL A 263 26.82 8.73 -18.16
CA VAL A 263 25.88 9.44 -19.05
C VAL A 263 26.60 9.99 -20.29
N ASP A 264 27.81 10.48 -20.14
CA ASP A 264 28.60 11.02 -21.25
C ASP A 264 29.17 9.92 -22.18
N SER A 265 29.22 8.66 -21.72
CA SER A 265 29.59 7.50 -22.55
C SER A 265 28.52 7.12 -23.59
N PHE A 266 27.28 7.58 -23.45
CA PHE A 266 26.23 7.30 -24.42
C PHE A 266 26.36 8.14 -25.69
N TYR A 267 26.32 7.46 -26.83
CA TYR A 267 26.34 8.16 -28.12
C TYR A 267 25.02 8.89 -28.39
N LYS A 268 25.07 10.21 -28.47
CA LYS A 268 23.91 11.10 -28.80
C LYS A 268 22.69 10.97 -27.85
N LEU A 269 22.90 10.69 -26.57
CA LEU A 269 21.81 10.71 -25.58
C LEU A 269 21.17 12.10 -25.53
N LYS A 270 19.86 12.19 -25.83
CA LYS A 270 19.11 13.43 -25.74
C LYS A 270 18.70 13.71 -24.28
N ALA A 271 18.43 14.96 -23.97
CA ALA A 271 18.06 15.38 -22.60
C ALA A 271 16.90 14.58 -21.97
N LYS A 272 15.94 14.18 -22.80
CA LYS A 272 14.73 13.44 -22.36
C LYS A 272 14.78 11.92 -22.61
N ASP A 273 15.87 11.39 -23.11
CA ASP A 273 16.02 9.96 -23.28
C ASP A 273 16.24 9.30 -21.92
N LEU A 274 15.63 8.13 -21.72
CA LEU A 274 15.82 7.35 -20.50
C LEU A 274 17.26 6.83 -20.43
N ILE A 275 17.93 7.04 -19.30
CA ILE A 275 19.27 6.53 -19.05
C ILE A 275 19.25 5.01 -18.89
N PHE A 276 18.22 4.49 -18.21
CA PHE A 276 18.05 3.07 -17.91
C PHE A 276 16.92 2.48 -18.76
N ASN A 277 17.26 1.91 -19.90
CA ASN A 277 16.27 1.34 -20.83
C ASN A 277 16.15 -0.17 -20.69
N PHE A 278 15.89 -0.65 -19.50
CA PHE A 278 15.67 -2.07 -19.21
C PHE A 278 14.42 -2.30 -18.37
N SER A 279 13.95 -3.55 -18.31
CA SER A 279 12.76 -3.91 -17.55
C SER A 279 13.06 -4.06 -16.06
N LYS A 280 12.00 -3.98 -15.23
CA LYS A 280 12.11 -4.31 -13.80
C LYS A 280 12.66 -5.73 -13.56
N SER A 281 12.30 -6.68 -14.41
CA SER A 281 12.80 -8.06 -14.33
C SER A 281 14.31 -8.15 -14.50
N TYR A 282 14.91 -7.29 -15.33
CA TYR A 282 16.36 -7.22 -15.48
C TYR A 282 17.06 -6.96 -14.15
N LEU A 283 16.62 -5.94 -13.41
CA LEU A 283 17.20 -5.63 -12.09
C LEU A 283 17.02 -6.78 -11.09
N HIS A 284 15.89 -7.49 -11.14
CA HIS A 284 15.71 -8.68 -10.29
C HIS A 284 16.70 -9.79 -10.65
N HIS A 285 16.93 -10.06 -11.93
CA HIS A 285 17.94 -11.04 -12.37
C HIS A 285 19.36 -10.62 -11.97
N GLU A 286 19.70 -9.33 -12.09
CA GLU A 286 21.01 -8.83 -11.66
C GLU A 286 21.16 -8.86 -10.13
N MET A 287 20.09 -8.59 -9.37
CA MET A 287 20.08 -8.80 -7.92
C MET A 287 20.36 -10.27 -7.57
N ASP A 288 19.71 -11.21 -8.24
CA ASP A 288 19.92 -12.65 -8.01
C ASP A 288 21.34 -13.07 -8.39
N ARG A 289 21.86 -12.60 -9.54
CA ARG A 289 23.21 -12.85 -10.02
C ARG A 289 24.26 -12.31 -9.06
N GLY A 290 24.13 -11.04 -8.68
CA GLY A 290 25.08 -10.34 -7.83
C GLY A 290 25.10 -10.93 -6.41
N SER A 291 23.93 -11.18 -5.81
CA SER A 291 23.83 -11.80 -4.48
C SER A 291 24.49 -13.19 -4.44
N LYS A 292 24.29 -14.01 -5.50
CA LYS A 292 24.92 -15.32 -5.61
C LYS A 292 26.44 -15.22 -5.76
N LYS A 293 26.93 -14.28 -6.60
CA LYS A 293 28.36 -14.11 -6.88
C LYS A 293 29.12 -13.55 -5.67
N SER A 294 28.51 -12.62 -4.93
CA SER A 294 29.09 -11.97 -3.73
C SER A 294 28.85 -12.75 -2.43
N GLN A 295 28.01 -13.79 -2.46
CA GLN A 295 27.58 -14.56 -1.28
C GLN A 295 26.92 -13.70 -0.19
N VAL A 296 26.25 -12.60 -0.59
CA VAL A 296 25.42 -11.81 0.33
C VAL A 296 23.97 -12.30 0.31
N LYS A 297 23.26 -12.09 1.42
CA LYS A 297 21.84 -12.44 1.48
C LYS A 297 21.06 -11.71 0.37
N ARG A 298 20.17 -12.41 -0.31
CA ARG A 298 19.32 -11.81 -1.33
C ARG A 298 18.24 -10.95 -0.65
N ILE A 299 18.13 -9.67 -1.06
CA ILE A 299 17.08 -8.74 -0.64
C ILE A 299 16.24 -8.30 -1.85
N ARG A 300 15.09 -7.68 -1.62
CA ARG A 300 14.28 -7.09 -2.70
C ARG A 300 14.94 -5.80 -3.19
N ILE A 301 14.71 -5.41 -4.43
CA ILE A 301 15.21 -4.11 -4.96
C ILE A 301 14.77 -2.93 -4.08
N HIS A 302 13.55 -2.97 -3.55
CA HIS A 302 13.08 -1.91 -2.65
C HIS A 302 13.81 -1.88 -1.31
N ASP A 303 14.40 -2.98 -0.89
CA ASP A 303 15.13 -3.07 0.38
C ASP A 303 16.50 -2.34 0.31
N LEU A 304 17.00 -2.01 -0.89
CA LEU A 304 18.14 -1.08 -1.03
C LEU A 304 17.85 0.30 -0.46
N ARG A 305 16.60 0.75 -0.61
CA ARG A 305 16.16 1.98 0.04
C ARG A 305 16.06 1.82 1.56
N HIS A 306 15.73 0.64 2.06
CA HIS A 306 15.83 0.32 3.48
C HIS A 306 17.29 0.35 3.96
N SER A 307 18.21 -0.17 3.15
CA SER A 307 19.66 -0.11 3.42
C SER A 307 20.16 1.34 3.47
N HIS A 308 19.73 2.19 2.52
CA HIS A 308 20.04 3.63 2.54
C HIS A 308 19.54 4.32 3.82
N VAL A 309 18.31 4.04 4.23
CA VAL A 309 17.75 4.60 5.47
C VAL A 309 18.52 4.11 6.68
N SER A 310 18.89 2.81 6.74
CA SER A 310 19.67 2.24 7.82
C SER A 310 21.04 2.90 7.93
N LEU A 311 21.74 3.10 6.80
CA LEU A 311 23.03 3.79 6.74
C LEU A 311 22.92 5.23 7.26
N LEU A 312 21.89 5.99 6.85
CA LEU A 312 21.71 7.36 7.33
C LEU A 312 21.40 7.43 8.82
N ILE A 313 20.71 6.44 9.37
CA ILE A 313 20.49 6.29 10.82
C ILE A 313 21.81 6.04 11.54
N GLU A 314 22.65 5.14 11.03
CA GLU A 314 23.97 4.83 11.57
C GLU A 314 24.89 6.07 11.57
N LEU A 315 24.83 6.87 10.51
CA LEU A 315 25.53 8.15 10.41
C LEU A 315 24.95 9.26 11.33
N GLY A 316 23.90 8.98 12.10
CA GLY A 316 23.33 9.88 13.10
C GLY A 316 22.34 10.92 12.60
N PHE A 317 21.87 10.82 11.36
CA PHE A 317 20.86 11.75 10.83
C PHE A 317 19.50 11.57 11.49
N SER A 318 18.75 12.67 11.63
CA SER A 318 17.42 12.66 12.23
C SER A 318 16.38 11.98 11.33
N ALA A 319 15.35 11.39 11.94
CA ALA A 319 14.25 10.75 11.20
C ALA A 319 13.55 11.72 10.23
N THR A 320 13.48 13.02 10.57
CA THR A 320 12.90 14.07 9.71
C THR A 320 13.76 14.31 8.47
N ALA A 321 15.07 14.49 8.64
CA ALA A 321 16.00 14.69 7.52
C ALA A 321 16.00 13.48 6.58
N ILE A 322 15.98 12.26 7.13
CA ILE A 322 15.88 11.03 6.35
C ILE A 322 14.56 10.96 5.60
N ALA A 323 13.42 11.27 6.26
CA ALA A 323 12.11 11.26 5.62
C ALA A 323 12.03 12.21 4.44
N ASP A 324 12.57 13.42 4.56
CA ASP A 324 12.61 14.42 3.50
C ASP A 324 13.50 13.95 2.33
N ARG A 325 14.71 13.45 2.62
CA ARG A 325 15.63 12.94 1.59
C ARG A 325 15.00 11.83 0.76
N VAL A 326 14.38 10.85 1.41
CA VAL A 326 13.79 9.71 0.69
C VAL A 326 12.36 9.99 0.21
N GLY A 327 11.72 11.08 0.60
CA GLY A 327 10.35 11.44 0.23
C GLY A 327 9.32 10.47 0.85
N HIS A 328 9.36 10.30 2.18
CA HIS A 328 8.31 9.61 2.92
C HIS A 328 7.10 10.53 3.11
N GLU A 329 5.90 10.01 2.86
CA GLU A 329 4.66 10.77 3.01
C GLU A 329 4.37 11.11 4.47
N SER A 330 4.65 10.17 5.38
CA SER A 330 4.61 10.33 6.83
C SER A 330 5.93 9.92 7.45
N ILE A 331 6.33 10.62 8.50
CA ILE A 331 7.49 10.28 9.32
C ILE A 331 7.34 8.90 9.97
N ASP A 332 6.10 8.43 10.19
CA ASP A 332 5.81 7.10 10.72
C ASP A 332 6.47 5.98 9.90
N ILE A 333 6.65 6.22 8.59
CA ILE A 333 7.35 5.27 7.71
C ILE A 333 8.82 5.17 8.12
N THR A 334 9.45 6.29 8.50
CA THR A 334 10.84 6.31 8.99
C THR A 334 10.92 5.74 10.40
N TYR A 335 9.93 5.95 11.25
CA TYR A 335 9.91 5.35 12.60
C TYR A 335 9.75 3.83 12.63
N ARG A 336 9.42 3.17 11.51
CA ARG A 336 9.54 1.70 11.43
C ARG A 336 10.95 1.19 11.62
N TYR A 337 11.94 2.07 11.44
CA TYR A 337 13.35 1.81 11.71
C TYR A 337 13.79 2.28 13.12
N ALA A 338 12.84 2.61 14.00
CA ALA A 338 13.16 3.17 15.32
C ALA A 338 14.12 2.29 16.14
N HIS A 339 14.05 0.97 15.95
CA HIS A 339 14.93 0.01 16.60
C HIS A 339 16.41 0.10 16.14
N LEU A 340 16.67 0.74 14.98
CA LEU A 340 18.04 0.96 14.46
C LEU A 340 18.65 2.26 14.98
N PHE A 341 17.84 3.19 15.53
CA PHE A 341 18.39 4.42 16.10
C PHE A 341 19.15 4.11 17.39
N PRO A 342 20.41 4.57 17.50
CA PRO A 342 21.19 4.32 18.70
C PRO A 342 20.54 4.96 19.92
N SER A 343 20.59 4.29 21.05
CA SER A 343 20.12 4.85 22.31
C SER A 343 21.05 5.96 22.75
N LYS A 344 20.57 7.20 22.72
CA LYS A 344 21.30 8.40 23.15
C LYS A 344 21.18 8.69 24.64
N GLN A 345 20.67 7.75 25.45
CA GLN A 345 20.43 7.97 26.88
C GLN A 345 21.71 8.36 27.63
N LYS A 346 22.84 7.71 27.34
CA LYS A 346 24.14 8.05 27.95
C LYS A 346 24.63 9.42 27.49
N GLU A 347 24.55 9.74 26.20
CA GLU A 347 24.94 11.03 25.65
C GLU A 347 24.09 12.17 26.24
N MET A 348 22.76 11.96 26.35
CA MET A 348 21.86 12.92 27.00
C MET A 348 22.25 13.15 28.45
N ALA A 349 22.53 12.10 29.23
CA ALA A 349 22.94 12.22 30.61
C ALA A 349 24.27 12.97 30.77
N LEU A 350 25.26 12.67 29.91
CA LEU A 350 26.54 13.38 29.88
C LEU A 350 26.36 14.87 29.52
N SER A 351 25.56 15.17 28.47
CA SER A 351 25.29 16.54 28.05
C SER A 351 24.56 17.34 29.13
N LEU A 352 23.59 16.74 29.81
CA LEU A 352 22.91 17.38 30.95
C LEU A 352 23.88 17.65 32.11
N THR A 353 24.83 16.75 32.38
CA THR A 353 25.86 16.94 33.37
C THR A 353 26.80 18.08 33.00
N GLN A 354 27.20 18.19 31.72
CA GLN A 354 28.04 19.28 31.21
C GLN A 354 27.34 20.64 31.34
N VAL A 355 26.06 20.74 30.97
CA VAL A 355 25.28 21.99 31.12
C VAL A 355 25.23 22.44 32.57
N ARG A 356 25.08 21.52 33.54
CA ARG A 356 25.09 21.84 34.97
C ARG A 356 26.46 22.28 35.42
N ASN A 357 27.52 21.63 34.99
CA ASN A 357 28.90 21.95 35.39
C ASN A 357 29.34 23.31 34.83
N ASN A 358 28.98 23.64 33.60
CA ASN A 358 29.29 24.96 33.02
C ASN A 358 28.61 26.07 33.81
N LYS A 359 27.32 25.93 34.16
CA LYS A 359 26.65 26.88 35.01
C LYS A 359 27.31 27.03 36.43
N ALA A 360 27.80 25.92 36.98
CA ALA A 360 28.50 25.94 38.27
C ALA A 360 29.86 26.65 38.18
N ASN A 361 30.54 26.59 37.03
CA ASN A 361 31.78 27.35 36.80
C ASN A 361 31.49 28.84 36.58
N ASP A 362 30.47 29.19 35.79
CA ASP A 362 30.04 30.60 35.61
C ASP A 362 29.71 31.29 36.96
N TRP A 363 29.09 30.57 37.93
CA TRP A 363 28.83 31.08 39.25
C TRP A 363 30.07 31.22 40.11
N LYS A 364 31.09 30.33 39.96
CA LYS A 364 32.34 30.45 40.67
C LYS A 364 33.17 31.65 40.17
N ASP A 365 33.24 31.81 38.85
CA ASP A 365 33.93 32.94 38.23
C ASP A 365 33.31 34.28 38.63
N LEU A 366 31.99 34.39 38.76
CA LEU A 366 31.27 35.58 39.26
C LEU A 366 31.55 35.82 40.74
N LEU A 367 31.67 34.79 41.59
CA LEU A 367 31.97 34.98 43.01
C LEU A 367 33.43 35.33 43.25
N GLU A 368 34.37 34.93 42.37
CA GLU A 368 35.80 35.29 42.47
C GLU A 368 36.08 36.73 41.93
N GLU A 369 35.20 37.28 41.08
CA GLU A 369 35.24 38.72 40.69
C GLU A 369 34.76 39.64 41.81
N ASP A 370 33.72 39.26 42.57
CA ASP A 370 33.20 40.06 43.71
C ASP A 370 34.17 40.09 44.88
N ASP A 371 35.04 39.13 45.08
CA ASP A 371 36.06 39.11 46.13
C ASP A 371 37.34 39.92 45.78
N LYS A 372 37.46 40.43 44.56
CA LYS A 372 38.60 41.28 44.15
C LYS A 372 38.34 42.80 44.26
N ASP A 373 37.12 43.18 44.55
CA ASP A 373 36.71 44.59 44.67
C ASP A 373 36.44 45.04 46.14
N VAL A 374 36.98 44.31 47.17
CA VAL A 374 36.93 44.70 48.61
C VAL A 374 38.29 45.12 49.16
#